data_a17ccd0ce3fb3616f48f7d429d6d79d4
#
_entry.id   a17ccd0ce3fb3616f48f7d429d6d79d4
#
_cell.length_a   1.000
_cell.length_b   1.000
_cell.length_c   1.000
_cell.angle_alpha   90.00
_cell.angle_beta   90.00
_cell.angle_gamma   90.00
#
_symmetry.space_group_name_H-M   'P 1'
#
loop_
_entity.id
_entity.type
_entity.pdbx_description
1 polymer ?
#
loop_
_entity_poly.entity_id
_entity_poly.type
_entity_poly.pdbx_seq_one_letter_code
_entity_poly.pdbx_strand_id
1 'polypeptide(L)'
;MTHSVFASPSSSSSVFIATTNHRCYHRRKTHLPITSLPPFLRRPPPPSPSLSWPRRLAASAPVRCTSGLSEMDDVTGSSLFPLQRCKTVHVVRHAQGIHNVEGEKDYKAYLSPELFDAHLTPLGWDQVDSLRKHIKACGLSKKIELVITSPLLRTMQTAVGVFGGDSHSDGNNTPALMVENAGKSRRPAISSLNCPPFIAVEYCREHLGVHPCDKRSSISEYRQLFPAIDFSLIENDEDILWKADVREANEEVAARGVKFINWLWTRKEKEIAIVSHSGFLFHTLQMFGGDCHPIVKEEIGKHFANCELRSMVLVDRSMLGSDSSCSNYHPGKAPGGLDLPSDVAHEKHCTQKNMV
;
A
#
# COMPACT_ATOMS: atom_id res chain seq x y z
N MET A 1 -31.00 20.28 35.24
CA MET A 1 -31.25 18.87 34.87
C MET A 1 -31.76 18.85 33.45
N THR A 2 -30.88 18.64 32.49
CA THR A 2 -31.25 18.36 31.10
C THR A 2 -30.20 17.38 30.58
N HIS A 3 -30.60 16.13 30.48
CA HIS A 3 -29.79 15.05 29.87
C HIS A 3 -29.80 15.22 28.38
N SER A 4 -28.62 15.47 27.79
CA SER A 4 -28.37 15.37 26.36
C SER A 4 -27.87 13.98 26.04
N VAL A 5 -28.70 13.20 25.35
CA VAL A 5 -28.36 11.87 24.85
C VAL A 5 -27.64 12.06 23.52
N PHE A 6 -26.34 11.78 23.43
CA PHE A 6 -25.60 11.68 22.19
C PHE A 6 -25.80 10.29 21.60
N ALA A 7 -26.51 10.23 20.50
CA ALA A 7 -26.60 9.04 19.66
C ALA A 7 -25.30 8.88 18.86
N SER A 8 -24.64 7.72 18.96
CA SER A 8 -23.51 7.32 18.15
C SER A 8 -23.97 6.91 16.75
N PRO A 9 -23.36 7.39 15.66
CA PRO A 9 -23.60 6.81 14.35
C PRO A 9 -22.75 5.55 14.19
N SER A 10 -23.36 4.38 14.21
CA SER A 10 -22.77 3.13 13.75
C SER A 10 -22.86 3.05 12.22
N SER A 11 -21.84 3.53 11.53
CA SER A 11 -21.63 3.20 10.10
C SER A 11 -20.41 2.32 9.97
N SER A 12 -20.61 1.00 9.89
CA SER A 12 -19.57 0.04 9.56
C SER A 12 -19.26 0.15 8.06
N SER A 13 -18.18 0.88 7.72
CA SER A 13 -17.62 0.88 6.37
C SER A 13 -16.83 -0.42 6.18
N SER A 14 -17.32 -1.31 5.33
CA SER A 14 -16.59 -2.53 4.96
C SER A 14 -15.63 -2.21 3.82
N VAL A 15 -14.32 -2.31 4.08
CA VAL A 15 -13.24 -2.14 3.08
C VAL A 15 -12.66 -3.51 2.77
N PHE A 16 -12.48 -3.82 1.48
CA PHE A 16 -11.91 -5.08 1.01
C PHE A 16 -10.48 -4.86 0.50
N ILE A 17 -9.56 -5.79 0.82
CA ILE A 17 -8.16 -5.74 0.36
C ILE A 17 -7.88 -6.97 -0.48
N ALA A 18 -7.52 -6.78 -1.75
CA ALA A 18 -6.97 -7.83 -2.62
C ALA A 18 -5.47 -7.60 -2.81
N THR A 19 -4.66 -8.63 -2.62
CA THR A 19 -3.20 -8.54 -2.72
C THR A 19 -2.68 -9.12 -4.03
N THR A 20 -1.78 -8.39 -4.69
CA THR A 20 -0.95 -8.92 -5.77
C THR A 20 0.48 -9.04 -5.27
N ASN A 21 0.97 -10.28 -5.08
CA ASN A 21 2.33 -10.53 -4.61
C ASN A 21 3.33 -10.47 -5.75
N HIS A 22 4.13 -9.42 -5.82
CA HIS A 22 5.38 -9.43 -6.56
C HIS A 22 6.54 -9.82 -5.64
N ARG A 23 6.71 -11.13 -5.39
CA ARG A 23 7.89 -11.65 -4.69
C ARG A 23 9.07 -11.68 -5.65
N CYS A 24 10.02 -10.76 -5.47
CA CYS A 24 11.35 -10.90 -6.03
C CYS A 24 12.14 -11.94 -5.21
N TYR A 25 12.34 -13.14 -5.77
CA TYR A 25 13.27 -14.12 -5.21
C TYR A 25 14.70 -13.68 -5.48
N HIS A 26 15.37 -13.15 -4.47
CA HIS A 26 16.83 -13.04 -4.49
C HIS A 26 17.44 -14.42 -4.28
N ARG A 27 17.86 -15.03 -5.37
CA ARG A 27 18.72 -16.23 -5.36
C ARG A 27 20.11 -15.80 -4.85
N ARG A 28 20.43 -16.02 -3.58
CA ARG A 28 21.80 -15.87 -3.07
C ARG A 28 22.70 -16.86 -3.82
N LYS A 29 23.62 -16.34 -4.62
CA LYS A 29 24.77 -17.12 -5.11
C LYS A 29 25.79 -17.16 -3.98
N THR A 30 25.84 -18.26 -3.25
CA THR A 30 27.00 -18.58 -2.39
C THR A 30 28.11 -19.10 -3.28
N HIS A 31 29.17 -18.31 -3.41
CA HIS A 31 30.43 -18.80 -3.97
C HIS A 31 31.14 -19.63 -2.90
N LEU A 32 31.23 -20.95 -3.11
CA LEU A 32 32.21 -21.81 -2.46
C LEU A 32 33.36 -22.04 -3.42
N PRO A 33 34.62 -22.17 -2.91
CA PRO A 33 35.80 -22.31 -3.76
C PRO A 33 35.87 -23.71 -4.36
N ILE A 34 36.28 -23.74 -5.63
CA ILE A 34 36.50 -24.96 -6.43
C ILE A 34 37.77 -25.64 -5.97
N THR A 35 37.65 -26.84 -5.41
CA THR A 35 38.74 -27.82 -5.37
C THR A 35 38.44 -28.90 -6.40
N SER A 36 39.48 -29.19 -7.18
CA SER A 36 39.54 -30.09 -8.32
C SER A 36 39.20 -31.55 -7.99
N LEU A 37 38.36 -32.19 -8.82
CA LEU A 37 38.27 -33.64 -8.98
C LEU A 37 38.11 -34.03 -10.47
N PRO A 38 38.59 -35.24 -10.89
CA PRO A 38 38.87 -35.56 -12.28
C PRO A 38 37.65 -36.08 -13.08
N PRO A 39 37.80 -36.26 -14.43
CA PRO A 39 36.68 -36.47 -15.32
C PRO A 39 36.36 -37.95 -15.49
N PHE A 40 35.13 -38.38 -15.25
CA PHE A 40 34.59 -39.60 -15.90
C PHE A 40 33.06 -39.55 -16.09
N LEU A 41 32.61 -39.88 -17.30
CA LEU A 41 31.33 -40.36 -17.76
C LEU A 41 30.15 -39.37 -17.85
N ARG A 42 30.00 -38.84 -19.05
CA ARG A 42 28.75 -38.24 -19.56
C ARG A 42 27.75 -39.35 -19.89
N ARG A 43 26.55 -39.31 -19.31
CA ARG A 43 25.35 -39.95 -19.85
C ARG A 43 24.50 -38.90 -20.59
N PRO A 44 23.91 -39.24 -21.72
CA PRO A 44 23.02 -38.33 -22.47
C PRO A 44 21.66 -38.20 -21.77
N PRO A 45 20.95 -37.06 -21.95
CA PRO A 45 19.62 -36.84 -21.37
C PRO A 45 18.55 -37.67 -22.10
N PRO A 46 17.46 -38.07 -21.43
CA PRO A 46 16.36 -38.79 -22.06
C PRO A 46 15.52 -37.84 -22.93
N PRO A 47 14.83 -38.36 -23.98
CA PRO A 47 14.02 -37.57 -24.88
C PRO A 47 12.72 -37.10 -24.24
N SER A 48 12.28 -35.90 -24.60
CA SER A 48 11.05 -35.25 -24.17
C SER A 48 9.82 -36.00 -24.73
N PRO A 49 8.74 -36.20 -23.98
CA PRO A 49 7.50 -36.75 -24.53
C PRO A 49 6.73 -35.71 -25.34
N SER A 50 6.45 -36.03 -26.58
CA SER A 50 5.54 -35.31 -27.46
C SER A 50 4.09 -35.50 -27.02
N LEU A 51 3.43 -34.43 -26.59
CA LEU A 51 2.00 -34.40 -26.33
C LEU A 51 1.23 -34.18 -27.63
N SER A 52 0.65 -35.27 -28.17
CA SER A 52 -0.35 -35.22 -29.22
C SER A 52 -1.73 -34.92 -28.63
N TRP A 53 -2.41 -33.92 -29.12
CA TRP A 53 -3.78 -33.57 -28.79
C TRP A 53 -4.77 -34.38 -29.65
N PRO A 54 -5.76 -35.08 -29.10
CA PRO A 54 -6.85 -35.62 -29.89
C PRO A 54 -7.94 -34.56 -30.08
N ARG A 55 -8.21 -34.20 -31.34
CA ARG A 55 -9.46 -33.53 -31.76
C ARG A 55 -10.61 -34.52 -31.61
N ARG A 56 -11.58 -34.20 -30.75
CA ARG A 56 -12.94 -34.79 -30.86
C ARG A 56 -13.95 -33.65 -30.91
N LEU A 57 -14.60 -33.55 -32.05
CA LEU A 57 -15.90 -32.91 -32.24
C LEU A 57 -16.94 -33.79 -31.56
N ALA A 58 -17.72 -33.29 -30.62
CA ALA A 58 -18.90 -33.91 -30.11
C ALA A 58 -20.06 -32.92 -30.20
N ALA A 59 -21.13 -33.40 -30.81
CA ALA A 59 -22.37 -32.72 -31.09
C ALA A 59 -23.11 -32.27 -29.84
N SER A 60 -23.72 -31.10 -29.92
CA SER A 60 -24.61 -30.55 -28.91
C SER A 60 -25.91 -31.30 -28.78
N ALA A 61 -26.21 -31.77 -27.56
CA ALA A 61 -27.54 -32.26 -27.17
C ALA A 61 -28.34 -31.09 -26.53
N PRO A 62 -29.65 -31.02 -26.68
CA PRO A 62 -30.46 -29.94 -26.14
C PRO A 62 -30.60 -30.07 -24.62
N VAL A 63 -30.32 -28.98 -23.91
CA VAL A 63 -30.53 -28.88 -22.46
C VAL A 63 -32.02 -28.72 -22.18
N ARG A 64 -32.61 -29.69 -21.51
CA ARG A 64 -33.94 -29.61 -20.92
C ARG A 64 -33.88 -28.75 -19.67
N CYS A 65 -34.61 -27.63 -19.64
CA CYS A 65 -34.88 -26.87 -18.42
C CYS A 65 -35.78 -27.69 -17.50
N THR A 66 -35.27 -28.21 -16.42
CA THR A 66 -36.05 -28.69 -15.27
C THR A 66 -35.98 -27.62 -14.20
N SER A 67 -37.14 -27.02 -13.87
CA SER A 67 -37.34 -26.14 -12.72
C SER A 67 -37.13 -26.95 -11.43
N GLY A 68 -35.97 -26.78 -10.82
CA GLY A 68 -35.66 -27.26 -9.49
C GLY A 68 -34.98 -26.13 -8.74
N LEU A 69 -35.69 -25.50 -7.82
CA LEU A 69 -35.09 -24.67 -6.77
C LEU A 69 -34.25 -25.56 -5.88
N SER A 70 -32.96 -25.64 -6.10
CA SER A 70 -32.01 -26.20 -5.15
C SER A 70 -30.70 -25.45 -5.26
N GLU A 71 -30.31 -24.92 -4.11
CA GLU A 71 -28.95 -24.51 -3.73
C GLU A 71 -28.25 -23.64 -4.77
N MET A 72 -28.27 -22.32 -4.48
CA MET A 72 -27.28 -21.40 -5.04
C MET A 72 -25.92 -21.90 -4.59
N ASP A 73 -25.28 -22.70 -5.45
CA ASP A 73 -23.86 -22.97 -5.33
C ASP A 73 -23.17 -21.62 -5.19
N ASP A 74 -22.50 -21.48 -4.07
CA ASP A 74 -21.65 -20.36 -3.70
C ASP A 74 -20.72 -20.04 -4.89
N VAL A 75 -21.04 -19.02 -5.69
CA VAL A 75 -20.16 -18.50 -6.75
C VAL A 75 -18.99 -17.87 -6.06
N THR A 76 -18.15 -18.73 -5.51
CA THR A 76 -16.93 -18.35 -4.82
C THR A 76 -15.97 -17.76 -5.83
N GLY A 77 -15.77 -16.45 -5.77
CA GLY A 77 -14.48 -15.90 -6.06
C GLY A 77 -14.34 -14.67 -6.93
N SER A 78 -15.25 -14.31 -7.83
CA SER A 78 -15.04 -13.13 -8.69
C SER A 78 -16.08 -12.05 -8.44
N SER A 79 -15.63 -10.88 -7.98
CA SER A 79 -16.48 -9.68 -7.81
C SER A 79 -15.99 -8.56 -8.70
N LEU A 80 -16.91 -7.85 -9.36
CA LEU A 80 -16.61 -6.68 -10.17
C LEU A 80 -16.88 -5.42 -9.34
N PHE A 81 -15.89 -4.56 -9.24
CA PHE A 81 -16.02 -3.26 -8.59
C PHE A 81 -15.63 -2.15 -9.57
N PRO A 82 -16.47 -1.09 -9.70
CA PRO A 82 -16.11 0.06 -10.51
C PRO A 82 -14.81 0.72 -10.03
N LEU A 83 -13.95 1.17 -10.96
CA LEU A 83 -12.64 1.76 -10.62
C LEU A 83 -12.73 2.99 -9.72
N GLN A 84 -13.82 3.78 -9.82
CA GLN A 84 -14.04 4.92 -8.93
C GLN A 84 -14.18 4.53 -7.45
N ARG A 85 -14.55 3.26 -7.16
CA ARG A 85 -14.63 2.69 -5.81
C ARG A 85 -13.37 1.97 -5.38
N CYS A 86 -12.28 2.09 -6.15
CA CYS A 86 -11.01 1.43 -5.87
C CYS A 86 -9.89 2.45 -5.72
N LYS A 87 -8.94 2.14 -4.84
CA LYS A 87 -7.63 2.79 -4.76
C LYS A 87 -6.56 1.71 -4.69
N THR A 88 -5.45 1.89 -5.41
CA THR A 88 -4.27 1.03 -5.26
C THR A 88 -3.34 1.65 -4.23
N VAL A 89 -2.99 0.90 -3.21
CA VAL A 89 -2.03 1.32 -2.19
C VAL A 89 -0.79 0.44 -2.24
N HIS A 90 0.36 1.09 -2.26
CA HIS A 90 1.69 0.49 -2.27
C HIS A 90 2.32 0.73 -0.91
N VAL A 91 2.17 -0.25 -0.03
CA VAL A 91 2.52 -0.12 1.39
C VAL A 91 3.94 -0.61 1.62
N VAL A 92 4.75 0.22 2.25
CA VAL A 92 6.17 -0.05 2.55
C VAL A 92 6.40 0.10 4.05
N ARG A 93 6.99 -0.90 4.70
CA ARG A 93 7.62 -0.72 6.00
C ARG A 93 8.93 0.02 5.82
N HIS A 94 9.27 0.97 6.71
CA HIS A 94 10.57 1.63 6.69
C HIS A 94 11.73 0.63 6.62
N ALA A 95 12.84 1.03 6.00
CA ALA A 95 14.07 0.25 5.94
C ALA A 95 14.72 0.10 7.33
N GLN A 96 15.73 -0.75 7.47
CA GLN A 96 16.35 -1.00 8.76
C GLN A 96 16.85 0.29 9.43
N GLY A 97 16.29 0.60 10.60
CA GLY A 97 16.75 1.67 11.47
C GLY A 97 17.69 1.15 12.57
N ILE A 98 18.45 2.07 13.19
CA ILE A 98 19.37 1.71 14.27
C ILE A 98 18.63 1.03 15.45
N HIS A 99 17.41 1.43 15.75
CA HIS A 99 16.56 0.82 16.79
C HIS A 99 16.24 -0.65 16.50
N ASN A 100 16.16 -1.07 15.23
CA ASN A 100 15.96 -2.48 14.90
C ASN A 100 17.21 -3.31 15.29
N VAL A 101 18.39 -2.80 14.95
CA VAL A 101 19.67 -3.49 15.24
C VAL A 101 19.89 -3.61 16.75
N GLU A 102 19.68 -2.53 17.49
CA GLU A 102 19.90 -2.54 18.93
C GLU A 102 18.79 -3.33 19.66
N GLY A 103 17.54 -3.21 19.23
CA GLY A 103 16.40 -3.96 19.79
C GLY A 103 16.46 -5.47 19.53
N GLU A 104 17.11 -5.92 18.43
CA GLU A 104 17.36 -7.34 18.17
C GLU A 104 18.43 -7.92 19.12
N LYS A 105 19.40 -7.10 19.56
CA LYS A 105 20.44 -7.51 20.52
C LYS A 105 19.90 -7.56 21.95
N ASP A 106 19.18 -6.52 22.34
CA ASP A 106 18.51 -6.40 23.63
C ASP A 106 17.22 -5.60 23.50
N TYR A 107 16.08 -6.21 23.81
CA TYR A 107 14.77 -5.55 23.76
C TYR A 107 14.72 -4.27 24.62
N LYS A 108 15.46 -4.22 25.74
CA LYS A 108 15.52 -3.03 26.60
C LYS A 108 16.13 -1.82 25.89
N ALA A 109 16.89 -2.02 24.81
CA ALA A 109 17.44 -0.92 24.03
C ALA A 109 16.35 0.01 23.47
N TYR A 110 15.11 -0.49 23.22
CA TYR A 110 14.01 0.36 22.81
C TYR A 110 13.64 1.46 23.82
N LEU A 111 14.04 1.33 25.07
CA LEU A 111 13.84 2.33 26.12
C LEU A 111 14.98 3.36 26.16
N SER A 112 16.05 3.19 25.38
CA SER A 112 17.19 4.10 25.40
C SER A 112 16.87 5.45 24.77
N PRO A 113 17.13 6.57 25.46
CA PRO A 113 17.01 7.92 24.87
C PRO A 113 17.94 8.12 23.66
N GLU A 114 19.04 7.34 23.53
CA GLU A 114 19.96 7.43 22.41
C GLU A 114 19.33 7.02 21.08
N LEU A 115 18.24 6.25 21.15
CA LEU A 115 17.46 5.81 19.98
C LEU A 115 16.32 6.77 19.64
N PHE A 116 16.28 7.96 20.24
CA PHE A 116 15.28 8.98 19.91
C PHE A 116 15.22 9.20 18.40
N ASP A 117 13.99 9.16 17.84
CA ASP A 117 13.71 9.37 16.42
C ASP A 117 14.72 8.67 15.49
N ALA A 118 14.87 7.37 15.67
CA ALA A 118 15.94 6.56 15.10
C ALA A 118 16.04 6.66 13.57
N HIS A 119 17.24 6.93 13.07
CA HIS A 119 17.56 7.01 11.64
C HIS A 119 17.86 5.64 11.02
N LEU A 120 17.96 5.58 9.68
CA LEU A 120 18.34 4.38 8.93
C LEU A 120 19.82 4.00 9.15
N THR A 121 20.10 2.70 9.16
CA THR A 121 21.46 2.14 9.12
C THR A 121 22.02 2.17 7.69
N PRO A 122 23.33 1.95 7.48
CA PRO A 122 23.89 1.72 6.15
C PRO A 122 23.16 0.60 5.38
N LEU A 123 22.86 -0.53 6.04
CA LEU A 123 22.07 -1.61 5.45
C LEU A 123 20.63 -1.15 5.10
N GLY A 124 20.02 -0.30 5.94
CA GLY A 124 18.73 0.29 5.64
C GLY A 124 18.76 1.11 4.34
N TRP A 125 19.83 1.88 4.13
CA TRP A 125 20.00 2.61 2.87
C TRP A 125 20.24 1.70 1.66
N ASP A 126 20.97 0.59 1.82
CA ASP A 126 21.12 -0.42 0.74
C ASP A 126 19.76 -1.06 0.37
N GLN A 127 18.89 -1.29 1.37
CA GLN A 127 17.51 -1.75 1.15
C GLN A 127 16.70 -0.71 0.38
N VAL A 128 16.81 0.57 0.72
CA VAL A 128 16.17 1.70 0.03
C VAL A 128 16.62 1.74 -1.43
N ASP A 129 17.93 1.69 -1.69
CA ASP A 129 18.49 1.71 -3.05
C ASP A 129 18.01 0.51 -3.88
N SER A 130 17.90 -0.66 -3.27
CA SER A 130 17.39 -1.87 -3.92
C SER A 130 15.92 -1.74 -4.29
N LEU A 131 15.08 -1.23 -3.38
CA LEU A 131 13.66 -1.00 -3.65
C LEU A 131 13.47 0.10 -4.70
N ARG A 132 14.24 1.21 -4.64
CA ARG A 132 14.22 2.25 -5.66
C ARG A 132 14.51 1.70 -7.06
N LYS A 133 15.54 0.86 -7.19
CA LYS A 133 15.86 0.19 -8.47
C LYS A 133 14.70 -0.68 -8.96
N HIS A 134 14.07 -1.42 -8.05
CA HIS A 134 12.94 -2.29 -8.37
C HIS A 134 11.74 -1.48 -8.89
N ILE A 135 11.29 -0.45 -8.17
CA ILE A 135 10.11 0.34 -8.57
C ILE A 135 10.33 1.11 -9.89
N LYS A 136 11.59 1.52 -10.18
CA LYS A 136 11.95 2.09 -11.48
C LYS A 136 11.89 1.04 -12.61
N ALA A 137 12.44 -0.14 -12.37
CA ALA A 137 12.49 -1.22 -13.35
C ALA A 137 11.11 -1.76 -13.72
N CYS A 138 10.19 -1.90 -12.76
CA CYS A 138 8.82 -2.35 -13.02
C CYS A 138 7.86 -1.21 -13.44
N GLY A 139 8.33 0.03 -13.50
CA GLY A 139 7.55 1.19 -13.91
C GLY A 139 6.58 1.73 -12.85
N LEU A 140 6.60 1.18 -11.63
CA LEU A 140 5.73 1.61 -10.55
C LEU A 140 5.97 3.08 -10.17
N SER A 141 7.22 3.55 -10.20
CA SER A 141 7.58 4.95 -9.92
C SER A 141 6.84 5.97 -10.79
N LYS A 142 6.38 5.58 -11.98
CA LYS A 142 5.63 6.45 -12.90
C LYS A 142 4.12 6.44 -12.66
N LYS A 143 3.62 5.51 -11.85
CA LYS A 143 2.18 5.37 -11.55
C LYS A 143 1.80 6.06 -10.26
N ILE A 144 2.72 6.13 -9.29
CA ILE A 144 2.45 6.75 -7.98
C ILE A 144 2.08 8.22 -8.15
N GLU A 145 0.92 8.59 -7.63
CA GLU A 145 0.38 9.96 -7.68
C GLU A 145 0.62 10.72 -6.38
N LEU A 146 0.82 9.99 -5.27
CA LEU A 146 1.04 10.56 -3.94
C LEU A 146 1.90 9.62 -3.10
N VAL A 147 2.84 10.17 -2.35
CA VAL A 147 3.59 9.45 -1.29
C VAL A 147 3.16 9.98 0.07
N ILE A 148 2.65 9.09 0.91
CA ILE A 148 2.30 9.36 2.30
C ILE A 148 3.39 8.74 3.18
N THR A 149 3.89 9.48 4.13
CA THR A 149 4.88 8.99 5.10
C THR A 149 4.46 9.28 6.53
N SER A 150 4.78 8.38 7.44
CA SER A 150 4.79 8.68 8.87
C SER A 150 5.84 9.78 9.16
N PRO A 151 5.56 10.74 10.07
CA PRO A 151 6.51 11.78 10.43
C PRO A 151 7.56 11.29 11.43
N LEU A 152 8.21 10.15 11.15
CA LEU A 152 9.38 9.68 11.86
C LEU A 152 10.58 9.65 10.91
N LEU A 153 11.76 9.99 11.40
CA LEU A 153 12.95 10.17 10.55
C LEU A 153 13.19 8.98 9.61
N ARG A 154 13.15 7.75 10.11
CA ARG A 154 13.36 6.52 9.34
C ARG A 154 12.36 6.30 8.20
N THR A 155 11.10 6.69 8.41
CA THR A 155 10.07 6.57 7.37
C THR A 155 10.22 7.63 6.30
N MET A 156 10.53 8.88 6.69
CA MET A 156 10.81 9.94 5.74
C MET A 156 12.06 9.65 4.92
N GLN A 157 13.16 9.20 5.55
CA GLN A 157 14.37 8.75 4.85
C GLN A 157 14.07 7.62 3.85
N THR A 158 13.25 6.63 4.25
CA THR A 158 12.83 5.55 3.36
C THR A 158 11.98 6.08 2.21
N ALA A 159 10.98 6.91 2.50
CA ALA A 159 10.06 7.45 1.50
C ALA A 159 10.80 8.26 0.43
N VAL A 160 11.62 9.23 0.85
CA VAL A 160 12.36 10.08 -0.09
C VAL A 160 13.42 9.30 -0.86
N GLY A 161 14.08 8.34 -0.19
CA GLY A 161 15.08 7.50 -0.85
C GLY A 161 14.48 6.58 -1.90
N VAL A 162 13.31 6.01 -1.68
CA VAL A 162 12.64 5.11 -2.63
C VAL A 162 11.96 5.89 -3.75
N PHE A 163 11.12 6.90 -3.42
CA PHE A 163 10.20 7.53 -4.35
C PHE A 163 10.65 8.94 -4.82
N GLY A 164 11.69 9.50 -4.23
CA GLY A 164 12.19 10.84 -4.58
C GLY A 164 12.79 10.93 -5.98
N GLY A 165 13.05 12.15 -6.43
CA GLY A 165 13.71 12.45 -7.71
C GLY A 165 15.14 11.91 -7.79
N ASP A 166 15.76 12.08 -8.93
CA ASP A 166 17.18 11.81 -9.09
C ASP A 166 18.01 12.93 -8.41
N SER A 167 19.33 12.78 -8.38
CA SER A 167 20.23 13.70 -7.66
C SER A 167 19.89 15.17 -7.93
N HIS A 168 19.93 15.98 -6.89
CA HIS A 168 19.73 17.42 -7.00
C HIS A 168 20.90 17.99 -7.81
N SER A 169 20.65 18.56 -9.00
CA SER A 169 21.65 19.30 -9.75
C SER A 169 21.64 20.74 -9.23
N ASP A 170 22.81 21.24 -8.83
CA ASP A 170 23.01 22.63 -8.47
C ASP A 170 22.55 23.52 -9.64
N GLY A 171 21.57 24.37 -9.39
CA GLY A 171 21.01 25.28 -10.39
C GLY A 171 19.49 25.35 -10.48
N ASN A 172 18.77 24.38 -9.91
CA ASN A 172 17.31 24.44 -9.83
C ASN A 172 16.86 25.01 -8.49
N ASN A 173 16.06 26.07 -8.55
CA ASN A 173 15.51 26.78 -7.38
C ASN A 173 14.39 25.97 -6.65
N THR A 174 14.32 24.66 -6.88
CA THR A 174 13.29 23.77 -6.32
C THR A 174 13.78 23.21 -4.99
N PRO A 175 12.96 23.26 -3.90
CA PRO A 175 13.36 22.71 -2.61
C PRO A 175 13.68 21.21 -2.72
N ALA A 176 14.74 20.77 -2.03
CA ALA A 176 15.08 19.34 -1.97
C ALA A 176 14.02 18.56 -1.19
N LEU A 177 13.76 17.30 -1.57
CA LEU A 177 13.00 16.37 -0.72
C LEU A 177 13.75 16.02 0.56
N MET A 178 15.07 15.93 0.47
CA MET A 178 15.95 15.71 1.61
C MET A 178 17.24 16.49 1.39
N VAL A 179 17.67 17.28 2.37
CA VAL A 179 18.96 17.97 2.31
C VAL A 179 20.12 16.97 2.49
N GLU A 180 21.33 17.38 2.11
CA GLU A 180 22.52 16.57 2.30
C GLU A 180 22.68 16.18 3.78
N ASN A 181 23.05 14.93 4.02
CA ASN A 181 23.30 14.36 5.36
C ASN A 181 22.13 14.49 6.36
N ALA A 182 20.90 14.68 5.91
CA ALA A 182 19.74 14.78 6.79
C ALA A 182 19.63 13.58 7.75
N GLY A 183 19.53 13.87 9.06
CA GLY A 183 19.45 12.85 10.11
C GLY A 183 20.66 11.90 10.11
N LYS A 184 21.87 12.40 9.90
CA LYS A 184 23.13 11.63 9.85
C LYS A 184 23.15 10.53 8.76
N SER A 185 22.41 10.75 7.67
CA SER A 185 22.22 9.77 6.58
C SER A 185 23.49 9.47 5.79
N ARG A 186 24.46 10.38 5.81
CA ARG A 186 25.66 10.35 4.94
C ARG A 186 25.31 10.22 3.45
N ARG A 187 24.12 10.73 3.07
CA ARG A 187 23.61 10.71 1.70
C ARG A 187 23.61 12.10 1.11
N PRO A 188 23.80 12.22 -0.22
CA PRO A 188 23.62 13.48 -0.90
C PRO A 188 22.17 13.96 -0.81
N ALA A 189 21.93 15.19 -1.14
CA ALA A 189 20.59 15.74 -1.24
C ALA A 189 19.77 14.98 -2.29
N ILE A 190 18.47 14.78 -2.01
CA ILE A 190 17.51 14.12 -2.90
C ILE A 190 16.58 15.18 -3.48
N SER A 191 16.44 15.19 -4.80
CA SER A 191 15.62 16.15 -5.52
C SER A 191 14.12 15.87 -5.36
N SER A 192 13.31 16.95 -5.40
CA SER A 192 11.85 16.87 -5.53
C SER A 192 11.38 16.89 -6.99
N LEU A 193 12.29 16.94 -7.95
CA LEU A 193 11.94 16.98 -9.38
C LEU A 193 11.53 15.59 -9.89
N ASN A 194 10.53 15.57 -10.77
CA ASN A 194 10.05 14.37 -11.43
C ASN A 194 9.64 13.23 -10.47
N CYS A 195 9.12 13.59 -9.30
CA CYS A 195 8.56 12.66 -8.33
C CYS A 195 7.15 13.12 -7.91
N PRO A 196 6.33 12.22 -7.35
CA PRO A 196 5.03 12.59 -6.81
C PRO A 196 5.17 13.52 -5.59
N PRO A 197 4.11 14.25 -5.19
CA PRO A 197 4.10 15.01 -3.94
C PRO A 197 4.22 14.07 -2.73
N PHE A 198 4.80 14.60 -1.63
CA PHE A 198 4.99 13.90 -0.36
C PHE A 198 4.21 14.60 0.75
N ILE A 199 3.47 13.83 1.53
CA ILE A 199 2.71 14.33 2.69
C ILE A 199 3.03 13.49 3.92
N ALA A 200 3.35 14.16 5.03
CA ALA A 200 3.52 13.51 6.33
C ALA A 200 2.19 13.44 7.09
N VAL A 201 1.86 12.27 7.66
CA VAL A 201 0.57 12.02 8.32
C VAL A 201 0.79 11.31 9.65
N GLU A 202 0.30 11.91 10.75
CA GLU A 202 0.40 11.34 12.11
C GLU A 202 -0.35 10.01 12.24
N TYR A 203 -1.44 9.81 11.51
CA TYR A 203 -2.24 8.58 11.62
C TYR A 203 -1.47 7.31 11.28
N CYS A 204 -0.43 7.37 10.46
CA CYS A 204 0.33 6.18 10.06
C CYS A 204 1.66 5.99 10.85
N ARG A 205 1.78 6.58 12.05
CA ARG A 205 2.91 6.37 12.97
C ARG A 205 2.91 4.96 13.56
N GLU A 206 4.06 4.55 14.12
CA GLU A 206 4.17 3.36 14.96
C GLU A 206 3.37 3.55 16.27
N HIS A 207 3.32 2.54 17.14
CA HIS A 207 2.74 2.68 18.47
C HIS A 207 3.28 3.92 19.15
N LEU A 208 2.39 4.73 19.69
CA LEU A 208 2.77 5.93 20.43
C LEU A 208 3.24 5.59 21.85
N GLY A 209 4.17 6.41 22.36
CA GLY A 209 4.62 6.40 23.74
C GLY A 209 5.68 5.36 24.10
N VAL A 210 6.28 5.54 25.25
CA VAL A 210 7.28 4.72 25.95
C VAL A 210 8.62 4.57 25.21
N HIS A 211 8.62 4.17 23.95
CA HIS A 211 9.85 3.96 23.16
C HIS A 211 10.33 5.30 22.55
N PRO A 212 11.50 5.83 22.92
CA PRO A 212 12.02 7.08 22.34
C PRO A 212 12.19 7.04 20.81
N CYS A 213 12.44 5.87 20.22
CA CYS A 213 12.54 5.74 18.76
C CYS A 213 11.22 6.01 18.03
N ASP A 214 10.08 5.98 18.73
CA ASP A 214 8.74 6.28 18.20
C ASP A 214 8.27 7.71 18.53
N LYS A 215 9.10 8.50 19.23
CA LYS A 215 8.90 9.93 19.44
C LYS A 215 9.53 10.70 18.27
N ARG A 216 8.75 11.58 17.62
CA ARG A 216 9.25 12.41 16.52
C ARG A 216 10.01 13.65 17.02
N SER A 217 10.89 14.16 16.20
CA SER A 217 11.44 15.52 16.34
C SER A 217 10.38 16.59 16.06
N SER A 218 10.71 17.87 16.25
CA SER A 218 9.83 18.98 15.91
C SER A 218 9.60 19.08 14.40
N ILE A 219 8.42 19.56 14.01
CA ILE A 219 8.10 19.78 12.60
C ILE A 219 8.98 20.88 12.01
N SER A 220 9.35 21.88 12.81
CA SER A 220 10.30 22.93 12.42
C SER A 220 11.67 22.36 12.03
N GLU A 221 12.16 21.35 12.78
CA GLU A 221 13.40 20.65 12.45
C GLU A 221 13.24 19.81 11.17
N TYR A 222 12.14 19.06 11.02
CA TYR A 222 11.90 18.27 9.81
C TYR A 222 11.75 19.12 8.55
N ARG A 223 11.15 20.31 8.63
CA ARG A 223 11.09 21.23 7.48
C ARG A 223 12.46 21.68 7.01
N GLN A 224 13.45 21.75 7.91
CA GLN A 224 14.84 22.03 7.53
C GLN A 224 15.51 20.83 6.84
N LEU A 225 15.20 19.59 7.29
CA LEU A 225 15.77 18.36 6.74
C LEU A 225 15.08 17.88 5.47
N PHE A 226 13.76 18.13 5.36
CA PHE A 226 12.89 17.66 4.29
C PHE A 226 12.00 18.79 3.73
N PRO A 227 12.57 19.82 3.13
CA PRO A 227 11.85 21.06 2.79
C PRO A 227 10.70 20.88 1.79
N ALA A 228 10.69 19.83 0.98
CA ALA A 228 9.62 19.56 0.00
C ALA A 228 8.59 18.52 0.48
N ILE A 229 8.66 18.04 1.73
CA ILE A 229 7.59 17.25 2.32
C ILE A 229 6.53 18.20 2.89
N ASP A 230 5.27 17.93 2.59
CA ASP A 230 4.14 18.67 3.14
C ASP A 230 3.81 18.17 4.56
N PHE A 231 3.98 19.04 5.56
CA PHE A 231 3.64 18.83 6.97
C PHE A 231 2.37 19.59 7.39
N SER A 232 1.59 20.11 6.46
CA SER A 232 0.43 20.98 6.78
C SER A 232 -0.67 20.28 7.58
N LEU A 233 -0.71 18.95 7.53
CA LEU A 233 -1.67 18.14 8.30
C LEU A 233 -1.25 17.88 9.76
N ILE A 234 -0.08 18.37 10.16
CA ILE A 234 0.44 18.25 11.52
C ILE A 234 0.37 19.61 12.19
N GLU A 235 -0.54 19.73 13.15
CA GLU A 235 -0.84 21.03 13.79
C GLU A 235 0.22 21.48 14.80
N ASN A 236 0.80 20.52 15.55
CA ASN A 236 1.71 20.83 16.63
C ASN A 236 3.17 20.64 16.20
N ASP A 237 4.01 21.62 16.52
CA ASP A 237 5.45 21.54 16.25
C ASP A 237 6.06 20.38 17.06
N GLU A 238 5.86 20.37 18.36
CA GLU A 238 6.32 19.31 19.25
C GLU A 238 5.44 18.07 19.21
N ASP A 239 6.01 16.91 19.56
CA ASP A 239 5.29 15.63 19.63
C ASP A 239 4.45 15.53 20.90
N ILE A 240 3.23 16.05 20.84
CA ILE A 240 2.28 16.00 21.98
C ILE A 240 1.54 14.65 22.08
N LEU A 241 1.60 13.81 21.04
CA LEU A 241 0.90 12.52 21.02
C LEU A 241 1.70 11.43 21.73
N TRP A 242 3.03 11.55 21.74
CA TRP A 242 3.88 10.60 22.44
C TRP A 242 3.93 10.88 23.94
N LYS A 243 3.76 9.85 24.76
CA LYS A 243 3.82 9.91 26.23
C LYS A 243 4.94 9.00 26.74
N ALA A 244 5.70 9.46 27.76
CA ALA A 244 6.83 8.70 28.26
C ALA A 244 6.44 7.45 29.05
N ASP A 245 5.26 7.44 29.62
CA ASP A 245 4.76 6.45 30.58
C ASP A 245 3.58 5.61 30.08
N VAL A 246 3.04 5.93 28.90
CA VAL A 246 1.87 5.25 28.33
C VAL A 246 2.20 4.74 26.93
N ARG A 247 2.17 3.43 26.75
CA ARG A 247 2.26 2.80 25.41
C ARG A 247 0.86 2.64 24.83
N GLU A 248 0.67 3.07 23.59
CA GLU A 248 -0.58 2.88 22.84
C GLU A 248 -0.93 1.38 22.76
N ALA A 249 -2.16 1.01 23.08
CA ALA A 249 -2.63 -0.37 22.98
C ALA A 249 -2.82 -0.80 21.51
N ASN A 250 -2.77 -2.09 21.24
CA ASN A 250 -2.92 -2.64 19.88
C ASN A 250 -4.27 -2.26 19.24
N GLU A 251 -5.34 -2.23 20.05
CA GLU A 251 -6.69 -1.84 19.66
C GLU A 251 -6.77 -0.36 19.26
N GLU A 252 -6.02 0.49 19.96
CA GLU A 252 -5.94 1.93 19.66
C GLU A 252 -5.17 2.16 18.35
N VAL A 253 -4.07 1.43 18.13
CA VAL A 253 -3.34 1.43 16.86
C VAL A 253 -4.25 0.99 15.72
N ALA A 254 -5.00 -0.10 15.89
CA ALA A 254 -5.95 -0.60 14.91
C ALA A 254 -7.04 0.44 14.58
N ALA A 255 -7.61 1.07 15.61
CA ALA A 255 -8.62 2.12 15.46
C ALA A 255 -8.06 3.35 14.73
N ARG A 256 -6.81 3.75 15.03
CA ARG A 256 -6.09 4.81 14.32
C ARG A 256 -5.83 4.43 12.87
N GLY A 257 -5.51 3.17 12.61
CA GLY A 257 -5.35 2.61 11.27
C GLY A 257 -6.64 2.68 10.45
N VAL A 258 -7.79 2.35 11.03
CA VAL A 258 -9.10 2.50 10.37
C VAL A 258 -9.38 3.97 10.03
N LYS A 259 -9.09 4.91 10.95
CA LYS A 259 -9.21 6.35 10.66
C LYS A 259 -8.32 6.78 9.50
N PHE A 260 -7.09 6.25 9.44
CA PHE A 260 -6.17 6.50 8.35
C PHE A 260 -6.71 6.00 7.00
N ILE A 261 -7.21 4.77 6.93
CA ILE A 261 -7.80 4.21 5.71
C ILE A 261 -9.04 5.01 5.28
N ASN A 262 -9.89 5.41 6.23
CA ASN A 262 -11.05 6.26 5.92
C ASN A 262 -10.62 7.64 5.40
N TRP A 263 -9.56 8.23 5.97
CA TRP A 263 -9.00 9.48 5.46
C TRP A 263 -8.46 9.33 4.04
N LEU A 264 -7.90 8.18 3.64
CA LEU A 264 -7.45 7.95 2.26
C LEU A 264 -8.57 8.12 1.24
N TRP A 265 -9.82 7.85 1.61
CA TRP A 265 -10.96 8.04 0.72
C TRP A 265 -11.29 9.51 0.43
N THR A 266 -10.86 10.43 1.29
CA THR A 266 -10.98 11.88 1.03
C THR A 266 -9.98 12.38 -0.02
N ARG A 267 -8.97 11.56 -0.38
CA ARG A 267 -7.95 11.90 -1.36
C ARG A 267 -8.43 11.59 -2.77
N LYS A 268 -8.06 12.47 -3.73
CA LYS A 268 -8.39 12.27 -5.16
C LYS A 268 -7.51 11.22 -5.83
N GLU A 269 -6.28 11.04 -5.35
CA GLU A 269 -5.28 10.15 -5.90
C GLU A 269 -5.75 8.69 -5.82
N LYS A 270 -5.45 7.89 -6.86
CA LYS A 270 -5.83 6.47 -6.96
C LYS A 270 -4.65 5.52 -6.75
N GLU A 271 -3.45 5.93 -7.08
CA GLU A 271 -2.20 5.17 -6.92
C GLU A 271 -1.34 5.84 -5.83
N ILE A 272 -1.40 5.30 -4.62
CA ILE A 272 -0.82 5.93 -3.42
C ILE A 272 0.28 5.04 -2.83
N ALA A 273 1.48 5.58 -2.63
CA ALA A 273 2.51 4.92 -1.83
C ALA A 273 2.39 5.35 -0.35
N ILE A 274 2.52 4.38 0.57
CA ILE A 274 2.42 4.61 2.02
C ILE A 274 3.66 4.01 2.68
N VAL A 275 4.47 4.85 3.32
CA VAL A 275 5.65 4.41 4.08
C VAL A 275 5.37 4.52 5.57
N SER A 276 5.35 3.37 6.26
CA SER A 276 4.94 3.27 7.65
C SER A 276 5.75 2.20 8.41
N HIS A 277 5.19 1.58 9.42
CA HIS A 277 5.85 0.76 10.41
C HIS A 277 5.21 -0.62 10.56
N SER A 278 5.97 -1.57 11.09
CA SER A 278 5.52 -2.98 11.19
C SER A 278 4.31 -3.17 12.08
N GLY A 279 4.31 -2.58 13.29
CA GLY A 279 3.20 -2.72 14.25
C GLY A 279 1.94 -2.03 13.74
N PHE A 280 2.05 -0.79 13.27
CA PHE A 280 0.93 -0.07 12.69
C PHE A 280 0.29 -0.83 11.52
N LEU A 281 1.11 -1.28 10.55
CA LEU A 281 0.62 -2.00 9.38
C LEU A 281 -0.05 -3.32 9.76
N PHE A 282 0.56 -4.08 10.68
CA PHE A 282 0.03 -5.35 11.15
C PHE A 282 -1.36 -5.18 11.78
N HIS A 283 -1.50 -4.31 12.78
CA HIS A 283 -2.77 -4.10 13.48
C HIS A 283 -3.84 -3.47 12.58
N THR A 284 -3.43 -2.55 11.68
CA THR A 284 -4.36 -1.93 10.72
C THR A 284 -4.91 -2.95 9.73
N LEU A 285 -4.05 -3.74 9.09
CA LEU A 285 -4.47 -4.65 8.02
C LEU A 285 -5.34 -5.80 8.54
N GLN A 286 -5.14 -6.23 9.78
CA GLN A 286 -6.00 -7.26 10.41
C GLN A 286 -7.47 -6.83 10.51
N MET A 287 -7.76 -5.52 10.56
CA MET A 287 -9.13 -5.01 10.62
C MET A 287 -9.91 -5.25 9.32
N PHE A 288 -9.24 -5.53 8.21
CA PHE A 288 -9.84 -5.67 6.90
C PHE A 288 -9.86 -7.12 6.37
N GLY A 289 -9.44 -8.09 7.18
CA GLY A 289 -9.35 -9.50 6.79
C GLY A 289 -10.64 -10.31 6.98
N GLY A 290 -11.72 -9.72 7.53
CA GLY A 290 -12.93 -10.47 7.93
C GLY A 290 -13.64 -11.18 6.77
N ASP A 291 -13.73 -10.51 5.62
CA ASP A 291 -14.45 -10.98 4.43
C ASP A 291 -13.53 -11.60 3.37
N CYS A 292 -12.25 -11.80 3.70
CA CYS A 292 -11.28 -12.35 2.77
C CYS A 292 -11.19 -13.87 2.87
N HIS A 293 -10.83 -14.51 1.74
CA HIS A 293 -10.43 -15.90 1.75
C HIS A 293 -9.31 -16.13 2.79
N PRO A 294 -9.29 -17.26 3.54
CA PRO A 294 -8.30 -17.51 4.60
C PRO A 294 -6.84 -17.29 4.19
N ILE A 295 -6.46 -17.66 2.97
CA ILE A 295 -5.11 -17.43 2.42
C ILE A 295 -4.79 -15.94 2.34
N VAL A 296 -5.74 -15.11 1.84
CA VAL A 296 -5.57 -13.65 1.74
C VAL A 296 -5.49 -13.03 3.13
N LYS A 297 -6.35 -13.48 4.06
CA LYS A 297 -6.30 -13.06 5.46
C LYS A 297 -4.94 -13.36 6.10
N GLU A 298 -4.38 -14.54 5.84
CA GLU A 298 -3.04 -14.90 6.30
C GLU A 298 -1.96 -14.00 5.69
N GLU A 299 -2.05 -13.67 4.39
CA GLU A 299 -1.06 -12.81 3.71
C GLU A 299 -1.07 -11.40 4.26
N ILE A 300 -2.25 -10.77 4.41
CA ILE A 300 -2.35 -9.40 4.94
C ILE A 300 -2.01 -9.33 6.43
N GLY A 301 -2.20 -10.41 7.18
CA GLY A 301 -1.87 -10.54 8.59
C GLY A 301 -0.39 -10.82 8.89
N LYS A 302 0.48 -10.95 7.90
CA LYS A 302 1.93 -11.14 8.12
C LYS A 302 2.63 -9.81 8.38
N HIS A 303 3.55 -9.82 9.36
CA HIS A 303 4.45 -8.67 9.56
C HIS A 303 5.27 -8.38 8.29
N PHE A 304 5.52 -7.10 8.05
CA PHE A 304 6.39 -6.65 6.97
C PHE A 304 7.86 -6.77 7.38
N ALA A 305 8.71 -7.27 6.49
CA ALA A 305 10.15 -7.12 6.62
C ALA A 305 10.59 -5.66 6.38
N ASN A 306 11.79 -5.28 6.81
CA ASN A 306 12.31 -3.95 6.55
C ASN A 306 12.37 -3.67 5.04
N CYS A 307 11.88 -2.52 4.62
CA CYS A 307 11.80 -2.08 3.23
C CYS A 307 10.97 -3.02 2.32
N GLU A 308 10.12 -3.87 2.89
CA GLU A 308 9.19 -4.70 2.12
C GLU A 308 8.06 -3.85 1.56
N LEU A 309 7.77 -4.05 0.27
CA LEU A 309 6.66 -3.44 -0.46
C LEU A 309 5.57 -4.48 -0.68
N ARG A 310 4.32 -4.15 -0.34
CA ARG A 310 3.12 -4.89 -0.75
C ARG A 310 2.15 -3.96 -1.44
N SER A 311 1.64 -4.38 -2.59
CA SER A 311 0.61 -3.63 -3.33
C SER A 311 -0.76 -4.26 -3.08
N MET A 312 -1.75 -3.43 -2.76
CA MET A 312 -3.10 -3.86 -2.40
C MET A 312 -4.13 -2.93 -3.04
N VAL A 313 -5.31 -3.47 -3.30
CA VAL A 313 -6.46 -2.68 -3.76
C VAL A 313 -7.40 -2.48 -2.57
N LEU A 314 -7.66 -1.22 -2.23
CA LEU A 314 -8.73 -0.83 -1.33
C LEU A 314 -10.02 -0.68 -2.13
N VAL A 315 -11.10 -1.31 -1.67
CA VAL A 315 -12.42 -1.22 -2.30
C VAL A 315 -13.40 -0.61 -1.31
N ASP A 316 -14.04 0.49 -1.71
CA ASP A 316 -15.16 1.04 -0.96
C ASP A 316 -16.42 0.24 -1.27
N ARG A 317 -16.93 -0.48 -0.27
CA ARG A 317 -18.17 -1.25 -0.33
C ARG A 317 -19.36 -0.50 0.30
N SER A 318 -19.16 0.74 0.78
CA SER A 318 -20.24 1.54 1.33
C SER A 318 -21.19 2.00 0.22
N MET A 319 -22.46 1.99 0.51
CA MET A 319 -23.49 2.56 -0.40
C MET A 319 -23.40 4.10 -0.46
N LEU A 320 -22.63 4.70 0.46
CA LEU A 320 -22.49 6.15 0.64
C LEU A 320 -21.31 6.76 -0.11
N GLY A 321 -20.55 5.95 -0.87
CA GLY A 321 -19.44 6.45 -1.68
C GLY A 321 -19.92 7.45 -2.74
N SER A 322 -19.97 8.71 -2.36
CA SER A 322 -20.36 9.84 -3.22
C SER A 322 -19.22 10.33 -4.10
N ASP A 323 -18.43 9.45 -4.64
CA ASP A 323 -17.42 9.84 -5.63
C ASP A 323 -18.06 10.02 -7.01
N SER A 324 -18.88 11.06 -7.14
CA SER A 324 -19.35 11.57 -8.43
C SER A 324 -18.23 12.20 -9.28
N SER A 325 -16.98 12.28 -8.72
CA SER A 325 -15.89 13.00 -9.37
C SER A 325 -14.90 12.11 -10.14
N CYS A 326 -15.07 10.79 -10.16
CA CYS A 326 -14.07 9.89 -10.73
C CYS A 326 -14.29 9.50 -12.19
N SER A 327 -15.36 9.92 -12.83
CA SER A 327 -15.41 9.89 -14.28
C SER A 327 -14.95 11.24 -14.83
N ASN A 328 -13.65 11.41 -15.06
CA ASN A 328 -13.14 12.47 -15.94
C ASN A 328 -13.63 12.30 -17.40
N TYR A 329 -14.41 11.28 -17.65
CA TYR A 329 -15.15 11.12 -18.86
C TYR A 329 -16.47 11.91 -18.69
N HIS A 330 -16.43 13.19 -19.02
CA HIS A 330 -17.63 13.83 -19.52
C HIS A 330 -17.89 13.21 -20.89
N PRO A 331 -18.92 12.39 -21.07
CA PRO A 331 -19.35 12.08 -22.42
C PRO A 331 -19.58 13.44 -23.06
N GLY A 332 -18.72 13.81 -24.01
CA GLY A 332 -18.98 14.96 -24.87
C GLY A 332 -20.41 14.80 -25.28
N LYS A 333 -21.21 15.89 -25.38
CA LYS A 333 -22.59 15.81 -25.82
C LYS A 333 -22.64 14.86 -27.01
N ALA A 334 -23.03 13.62 -26.76
CA ALA A 334 -23.27 12.69 -27.85
C ALA A 334 -24.27 13.40 -28.76
N PRO A 335 -23.97 13.58 -30.04
CA PRO A 335 -24.95 14.17 -30.96
C PRO A 335 -26.24 13.37 -30.79
N GLY A 336 -27.35 14.05 -30.56
CA GLY A 336 -28.63 13.49 -30.13
C GLY A 336 -29.01 12.22 -30.87
N GLY A 337 -28.90 11.12 -30.20
CA GLY A 337 -29.29 9.79 -30.58
C GLY A 337 -29.17 8.95 -29.34
N LEU A 338 -30.26 8.43 -28.85
CA LEU A 338 -30.21 7.41 -27.80
C LEU A 338 -29.83 6.10 -28.51
N ASP A 339 -28.52 5.83 -28.61
CA ASP A 339 -28.04 4.49 -28.93
C ASP A 339 -28.31 3.57 -27.74
N LEU A 340 -29.57 3.20 -27.60
CA LEU A 340 -29.92 2.11 -26.71
C LEU A 340 -29.48 0.80 -27.38
N PRO A 341 -28.86 -0.13 -26.65
CA PRO A 341 -28.65 -1.48 -27.14
C PRO A 341 -29.94 -2.02 -27.77
N SER A 342 -29.81 -2.78 -28.87
CA SER A 342 -30.98 -3.22 -29.67
C SER A 342 -31.98 -4.04 -28.87
N ASP A 343 -31.57 -4.79 -27.87
CA ASP A 343 -32.41 -5.52 -26.93
C ASP A 343 -33.24 -4.61 -26.03
N VAL A 344 -32.67 -3.53 -25.49
CA VAL A 344 -33.38 -2.53 -24.68
C VAL A 344 -34.33 -1.71 -25.53
N ALA A 345 -34.00 -1.40 -26.79
CA ALA A 345 -34.85 -0.72 -27.74
C ALA A 345 -36.07 -1.59 -28.12
N HIS A 346 -35.89 -2.91 -28.21
CA HIS A 346 -36.93 -3.87 -28.50
C HIS A 346 -37.96 -3.99 -27.36
N GLU A 347 -37.50 -4.01 -26.10
CA GLU A 347 -38.40 -4.06 -24.92
C GLU A 347 -39.29 -2.80 -24.81
N LYS A 348 -38.75 -1.60 -25.09
CA LYS A 348 -39.56 -0.35 -25.10
C LYS A 348 -40.62 -0.34 -26.19
N HIS A 349 -40.33 -0.98 -27.34
CA HIS A 349 -41.31 -1.04 -28.43
C HIS A 349 -42.44 -2.04 -28.15
N CYS A 350 -42.14 -3.15 -27.44
CA CYS A 350 -43.14 -4.14 -27.03
C CYS A 350 -44.08 -3.62 -25.94
N THR A 351 -43.55 -2.85 -24.98
CA THR A 351 -44.38 -2.24 -23.90
C THR A 351 -45.34 -1.14 -24.41
N GLN A 352 -44.95 -0.37 -25.43
CA GLN A 352 -45.84 0.65 -26.01
C GLN A 352 -46.98 0.05 -26.86
N LYS A 353 -46.78 -1.14 -27.46
CA LYS A 353 -47.87 -1.80 -28.24
C LYS A 353 -48.93 -2.48 -27.37
N ASN A 354 -48.67 -2.70 -26.11
CA ASN A 354 -49.59 -3.33 -25.16
C ASN A 354 -50.40 -2.29 -24.34
N MET A 355 -50.21 -1.00 -24.61
CA MET A 355 -50.94 0.11 -23.95
C MET A 355 -51.92 0.85 -24.89
N VAL A 356 -52.25 0.31 -26.07
CA VAL A 356 -53.24 0.87 -26.98
C VAL A 356 -54.43 -0.07 -27.11
#